data_3adf4ecd2479be2a066e0b7ffc15e6ab
#
_entry.id   3adf4ecd2479be2a066e0b7ffc15e6ab
#
_cell.length_a   1.000
_cell.length_b   1.000
_cell.length_c   1.000
_cell.angle_alpha   90.00
_cell.angle_beta   90.00
_cell.angle_gamma   90.00
#
_symmetry.space_group_name_H-M   'P 1'
#
loop_
_entity.id
_entity.type
_entity.pdbx_description
1 polymer ?
#
loop_
_entity_poly.entity_id
_entity_poly.type
_entity_poly.pdbx_seq_one_letter_code
_entity_poly.pdbx_strand_id
1 'polypeptide(L)'
;TKAEYDQATVAPLVLADSADDTISSTNSSVNSYFTDAVIKAAVQDIMREEGLRSGEESAAYDILYNSGLKIYTTMDVDMQRTMEEFMYNKDHQYFPDMTYEQEVDALGEDDIPVYNEDGTLKQSSEGKYYRYVDAQAAMVTIDYNGEVKALVGGLGEKTGNLTYNRVTEGYRPNGSSMKPLTAYALAIQDGAIHYSMPFMDIPFYSQEDKKVLNVDYCNRMGYPLNINDPRVQADINAFKSWPANVDSITNLPILACDALSKSKNTIAVWVGSRVGVNRMFDFAHTTLHLSQLSAETDMDYGPLVLGSQTIGISPLELASAYQIFNSGTYVTPHLYTAITYANGDVYIDKTSDITVTQALDEGAAM
;
A
#
# COMPACT_ATOMS: atom_id res chain seq x y z
N THR A 1 6.45 -35.14 -23.02
CA THR A 1 7.15 -34.72 -24.26
C THR A 1 7.12 -33.19 -24.37
N LYS A 2 8.01 -32.59 -25.19
CA LYS A 2 8.03 -31.10 -25.40
C LYS A 2 6.65 -30.59 -25.91
N ALA A 3 5.96 -31.41 -26.69
CA ALA A 3 4.61 -31.05 -27.17
C ALA A 3 3.55 -31.04 -26.05
N GLU A 4 3.68 -31.88 -25.03
CA GLU A 4 2.80 -31.89 -23.87
C GLU A 4 3.13 -30.72 -22.92
N TYR A 5 4.40 -30.38 -22.80
CA TYR A 5 4.84 -29.18 -22.05
C TYR A 5 4.31 -27.90 -22.71
N ASP A 6 4.47 -27.79 -24.04
CA ASP A 6 3.99 -26.61 -24.81
C ASP A 6 2.44 -26.53 -24.79
N GLN A 7 1.72 -27.65 -24.66
CA GLN A 7 0.27 -27.67 -24.44
C GLN A 7 -0.13 -27.32 -23.01
N ALA A 8 0.61 -27.79 -21.99
CA ALA A 8 0.32 -27.50 -20.59
C ALA A 8 0.60 -26.04 -20.23
N THR A 9 1.60 -25.41 -20.84
CA THR A 9 1.91 -23.97 -20.64
C THR A 9 0.89 -23.03 -21.28
N VAL A 10 0.03 -23.55 -22.16
CA VAL A 10 -1.04 -22.76 -22.83
C VAL A 10 -2.43 -23.12 -22.27
N ALA A 11 -2.54 -24.15 -21.43
CA ALA A 11 -3.82 -24.52 -20.84
C ALA A 11 -4.25 -23.52 -19.76
N PRO A 12 -5.46 -22.96 -19.85
CA PRO A 12 -5.95 -22.05 -18.82
C PRO A 12 -6.06 -22.79 -17.48
N LEU A 13 -5.71 -22.10 -16.39
CA LEU A 13 -5.93 -22.58 -15.03
C LEU A 13 -7.44 -22.72 -14.83
N VAL A 14 -7.93 -23.96 -14.67
CA VAL A 14 -9.34 -24.22 -14.41
C VAL A 14 -9.59 -24.01 -12.92
N LEU A 15 -10.24 -22.92 -12.55
CA LEU A 15 -10.68 -22.65 -11.18
C LEU A 15 -11.88 -23.57 -10.86
N ALA A 16 -11.90 -24.16 -9.66
CA ALA A 16 -12.84 -25.22 -9.29
C ALA A 16 -14.33 -24.83 -9.23
N ASP A 17 -14.65 -23.52 -9.27
CA ASP A 17 -16.01 -23.01 -9.08
C ASP A 17 -16.65 -22.43 -10.35
N SER A 18 -16.03 -22.55 -11.52
CA SER A 18 -16.64 -22.16 -12.78
C SER A 18 -17.59 -23.24 -13.32
N ALA A 19 -18.73 -23.40 -12.67
CA ALA A 19 -19.86 -24.19 -13.24
C ALA A 19 -20.58 -23.46 -14.40
N ASP A 20 -20.06 -22.33 -14.84
CA ASP A 20 -20.62 -21.57 -15.96
C ASP A 20 -19.56 -21.47 -17.07
N ASP A 21 -19.70 -22.31 -18.09
CA ASP A 21 -18.89 -22.38 -19.31
C ASP A 21 -19.01 -21.12 -20.21
N THR A 22 -19.53 -20.03 -19.68
CA THR A 22 -19.75 -18.77 -20.41
C THR A 22 -18.75 -17.68 -20.08
N ILE A 23 -17.63 -17.97 -19.41
CA ILE A 23 -16.51 -17.04 -19.47
C ILE A 23 -15.99 -17.12 -20.91
N SER A 24 -16.43 -16.17 -21.73
CA SER A 24 -16.00 -16.05 -23.11
C SER A 24 -14.47 -16.09 -23.13
N SER A 25 -13.93 -17.16 -23.65
CA SER A 25 -12.53 -17.25 -24.01
C SER A 25 -12.29 -16.23 -25.14
N THR A 26 -12.16 -14.97 -24.76
CA THR A 26 -11.31 -14.10 -25.56
C THR A 26 -9.94 -14.75 -25.48
N ASN A 27 -9.38 -15.15 -26.59
CA ASN A 27 -8.11 -15.85 -26.78
C ASN A 27 -6.89 -15.11 -26.17
N SER A 28 -6.94 -14.69 -24.92
CA SER A 28 -5.80 -14.13 -24.23
C SER A 28 -5.18 -15.19 -23.33
N SER A 29 -3.99 -15.63 -23.69
CA SER A 29 -3.09 -16.44 -22.85
C SER A 29 -2.62 -15.66 -21.61
N VAL A 30 -3.22 -14.52 -21.32
CA VAL A 30 -2.83 -13.60 -20.24
C VAL A 30 -3.76 -13.78 -19.04
N ASN A 31 -3.20 -14.19 -17.92
CA ASN A 31 -3.92 -14.32 -16.65
C ASN A 31 -4.35 -12.94 -16.10
N SER A 32 -5.41 -12.93 -15.29
CA SER A 32 -5.76 -11.75 -14.51
C SER A 32 -4.65 -11.38 -13.51
N TYR A 33 -4.65 -10.14 -13.01
CA TYR A 33 -3.77 -9.76 -11.92
C TYR A 33 -4.02 -10.60 -10.66
N PHE A 34 -5.28 -10.98 -10.42
CA PHE A 34 -5.65 -11.83 -9.30
C PHE A 34 -5.01 -13.22 -9.44
N THR A 35 -5.17 -13.85 -10.61
CA THR A 35 -4.59 -15.17 -10.89
C THR A 35 -3.07 -15.15 -10.72
N ASP A 36 -2.39 -14.13 -11.24
CA ASP A 36 -0.94 -14.01 -11.06
C ASP A 36 -0.55 -13.83 -9.58
N ALA A 37 -1.35 -13.09 -8.79
CA ALA A 37 -1.11 -12.95 -7.36
C ALA A 37 -1.29 -14.28 -6.62
N VAL A 38 -2.31 -15.08 -6.98
CA VAL A 38 -2.51 -16.43 -6.45
C VAL A 38 -1.33 -17.33 -6.79
N ILE A 39 -0.86 -17.32 -8.04
CA ILE A 39 0.29 -18.12 -8.48
C ILE A 39 1.53 -17.75 -7.67
N LYS A 40 1.84 -16.45 -7.53
CA LYS A 40 2.99 -15.99 -6.72
C LYS A 40 2.87 -16.42 -5.27
N ALA A 41 1.70 -16.30 -4.65
CA ALA A 41 1.45 -16.72 -3.27
C ALA A 41 1.59 -18.24 -3.11
N ALA A 42 0.99 -19.02 -4.02
CA ALA A 42 1.08 -20.49 -4.01
C ALA A 42 2.52 -20.99 -4.16
N VAL A 43 3.30 -20.37 -5.05
CA VAL A 43 4.73 -20.71 -5.22
C VAL A 43 5.50 -20.49 -3.93
N GLN A 44 5.27 -19.39 -3.22
CA GLN A 44 5.94 -19.11 -1.94
C GLN A 44 5.54 -20.15 -0.85
N ASP A 45 4.27 -20.52 -0.81
CA ASP A 45 3.78 -21.51 0.14
C ASP A 45 4.31 -22.92 -0.20
N ILE A 46 4.38 -23.30 -1.47
CA ILE A 46 5.02 -24.55 -1.94
C ILE A 46 6.51 -24.57 -1.58
N MET A 47 7.23 -23.46 -1.79
CA MET A 47 8.64 -23.36 -1.39
C MET A 47 8.82 -23.61 0.10
N ARG A 48 7.94 -23.08 0.93
CA ARG A 48 7.97 -23.29 2.38
C ARG A 48 7.65 -24.74 2.76
N GLU A 49 6.61 -25.33 2.16
CA GLU A 49 6.20 -26.71 2.43
C GLU A 49 7.28 -27.73 2.03
N GLU A 50 7.91 -27.53 0.88
CA GLU A 50 8.96 -28.40 0.35
C GLU A 50 10.37 -28.07 0.90
N GLY A 51 10.50 -27.03 1.73
CA GLY A 51 11.79 -26.60 2.28
C GLY A 51 12.77 -26.07 1.23
N LEU A 52 12.26 -25.53 0.12
CA LEU A 52 13.05 -24.94 -0.96
C LEU A 52 13.66 -23.59 -0.53
N ARG A 53 14.83 -23.28 -1.10
CA ARG A 53 15.56 -22.03 -0.79
C ARG A 53 15.27 -20.97 -1.83
N SER A 54 15.57 -19.72 -1.48
CA SER A 54 15.59 -18.62 -2.44
C SER A 54 16.50 -18.97 -3.63
N GLY A 55 15.99 -18.79 -4.85
CA GLY A 55 16.63 -19.21 -6.11
C GLY A 55 16.17 -20.57 -6.63
N GLU A 56 15.34 -21.32 -5.87
CA GLU A 56 14.76 -22.61 -6.28
C GLU A 56 13.28 -22.49 -6.68
N GLU A 57 12.80 -21.27 -7.00
CA GLU A 57 11.41 -20.99 -7.38
C GLU A 57 10.94 -21.83 -8.57
N SER A 58 11.84 -22.19 -9.50
CA SER A 58 11.52 -23.05 -10.64
C SER A 58 11.00 -24.42 -10.23
N ALA A 59 11.52 -24.99 -9.13
CA ALA A 59 11.05 -26.27 -8.62
C ALA A 59 9.62 -26.15 -8.06
N ALA A 60 9.30 -25.04 -7.37
CA ALA A 60 7.96 -24.79 -6.89
C ALA A 60 6.96 -24.55 -8.04
N TYR A 61 7.37 -23.86 -9.10
CA TYR A 61 6.57 -23.74 -10.33
C TYR A 61 6.34 -25.09 -10.99
N ASP A 62 7.35 -25.96 -11.06
CA ASP A 62 7.20 -27.31 -11.62
C ASP A 62 6.19 -28.15 -10.83
N ILE A 63 6.22 -28.07 -9.50
CA ILE A 63 5.23 -28.73 -8.64
C ILE A 63 3.84 -28.15 -8.92
N LEU A 64 3.70 -26.83 -8.92
CA LEU A 64 2.42 -26.17 -9.12
C LEU A 64 1.75 -26.57 -10.44
N TYR A 65 2.50 -26.61 -11.54
CA TYR A 65 1.94 -26.84 -12.87
C TYR A 65 1.86 -28.32 -13.28
N ASN A 66 2.71 -29.18 -12.70
CA ASN A 66 2.83 -30.58 -13.17
C ASN A 66 2.21 -31.62 -12.23
N SER A 67 1.81 -31.23 -10.99
CA SER A 67 1.25 -32.18 -10.00
C SER A 67 -0.28 -32.29 -10.03
N GLY A 68 -0.95 -31.62 -10.96
CA GLY A 68 -2.42 -31.65 -11.07
C GLY A 68 -3.11 -31.02 -9.85
N LEU A 69 -2.51 -30.00 -9.28
CA LEU A 69 -3.04 -29.29 -8.11
C LEU A 69 -4.28 -28.46 -8.45
N LYS A 70 -5.15 -28.33 -7.46
CA LYS A 70 -6.33 -27.44 -7.49
C LYS A 70 -6.17 -26.39 -6.40
N ILE A 71 -6.34 -25.10 -6.74
CA ILE A 71 -6.28 -24.00 -5.81
C ILE A 71 -7.68 -23.44 -5.58
N TYR A 72 -8.10 -23.36 -4.32
CA TYR A 72 -9.40 -22.80 -3.91
C TYR A 72 -9.21 -21.32 -3.55
N THR A 73 -9.50 -20.45 -4.51
CA THR A 73 -9.28 -19.02 -4.36
C THR A 73 -10.41 -18.33 -3.61
N THR A 74 -10.13 -17.13 -3.07
CA THR A 74 -11.12 -16.26 -2.40
C THR A 74 -11.81 -15.32 -3.38
N MET A 75 -11.46 -15.39 -4.67
CA MET A 75 -11.94 -14.49 -5.70
C MET A 75 -13.47 -14.52 -5.84
N ASP A 76 -14.09 -13.36 -5.80
CA ASP A 76 -15.43 -13.14 -6.32
C ASP A 76 -15.33 -12.80 -7.81
N VAL A 77 -15.79 -13.74 -8.64
CA VAL A 77 -15.64 -13.66 -10.10
C VAL A 77 -16.37 -12.44 -10.70
N ASP A 78 -17.55 -12.12 -10.19
CA ASP A 78 -18.33 -10.99 -10.70
C ASP A 78 -17.71 -9.66 -10.28
N MET A 79 -17.22 -9.57 -9.06
CA MET A 79 -16.49 -8.40 -8.57
C MET A 79 -15.19 -8.21 -9.34
N GLN A 80 -14.41 -9.27 -9.56
CA GLN A 80 -13.19 -9.22 -10.35
C GLN A 80 -13.45 -8.74 -11.77
N ARG A 81 -14.45 -9.31 -12.44
CA ARG A 81 -14.84 -8.89 -13.79
C ARG A 81 -15.25 -7.42 -13.85
N THR A 82 -16.09 -6.98 -12.94
CA THR A 82 -16.52 -5.58 -12.86
C THR A 82 -15.33 -4.63 -12.67
N MET A 83 -14.39 -5.03 -11.80
CA MET A 83 -13.17 -4.24 -11.54
C MET A 83 -12.26 -4.19 -12.78
N GLU A 84 -12.10 -5.30 -13.50
CA GLU A 84 -11.33 -5.35 -14.74
C GLU A 84 -11.95 -4.50 -15.84
N GLU A 85 -13.26 -4.61 -16.08
CA GLU A 85 -13.99 -3.78 -17.04
C GLU A 85 -13.80 -2.29 -16.76
N PHE A 86 -13.81 -1.89 -15.48
CA PHE A 86 -13.60 -0.51 -15.08
C PHE A 86 -12.14 -0.07 -15.28
N MET A 87 -11.18 -0.86 -14.82
CA MET A 87 -9.75 -0.49 -14.82
C MET A 87 -9.10 -0.61 -16.21
N TYR A 88 -9.58 -1.53 -17.06
CA TYR A 88 -9.01 -1.73 -18.39
C TYR A 88 -9.49 -0.71 -19.42
N ASN A 89 -10.65 -0.11 -19.18
CA ASN A 89 -11.18 0.93 -20.04
C ASN A 89 -10.52 2.28 -19.72
N LYS A 90 -9.41 2.57 -20.40
CA LYS A 90 -8.67 3.83 -20.26
C LYS A 90 -9.49 5.07 -20.65
N ASP A 91 -10.46 4.90 -21.56
CA ASP A 91 -11.32 5.99 -22.04
C ASP A 91 -12.47 6.30 -21.07
N HIS A 92 -12.50 5.60 -19.92
CA HIS A 92 -13.50 5.84 -18.91
C HIS A 92 -13.39 7.27 -18.37
N GLN A 93 -14.52 7.98 -18.25
CA GLN A 93 -14.55 9.38 -17.82
C GLN A 93 -13.88 9.65 -16.43
N TYR A 94 -13.67 8.62 -15.63
CA TYR A 94 -13.02 8.72 -14.31
C TYR A 94 -11.49 8.60 -14.36
N PHE A 95 -10.95 8.20 -15.51
CA PHE A 95 -9.50 8.13 -15.74
C PHE A 95 -9.14 9.07 -16.90
N PRO A 96 -9.06 10.40 -16.63
CA PRO A 96 -8.61 11.31 -17.67
C PRO A 96 -7.19 10.95 -18.10
N ASP A 97 -6.87 11.22 -19.37
CA ASP A 97 -5.51 11.10 -19.87
C ASP A 97 -4.58 11.96 -19.00
N MET A 98 -3.88 11.31 -18.08
CA MET A 98 -2.92 11.94 -17.22
C MET A 98 -1.54 11.42 -17.58
N THR A 99 -0.83 12.17 -18.39
CA THR A 99 0.61 11.99 -18.58
C THR A 99 1.36 12.93 -17.65
N TYR A 100 2.48 12.47 -17.13
CA TYR A 100 3.40 13.31 -16.36
C TYR A 100 4.83 13.11 -16.85
N GLU A 101 5.66 14.12 -16.61
CA GLU A 101 7.06 14.05 -16.96
C GLU A 101 7.84 13.32 -15.88
N GLN A 102 8.55 12.27 -16.26
CA GLN A 102 9.44 11.52 -15.37
C GLN A 102 10.89 11.78 -15.76
N GLU A 103 11.71 12.13 -14.77
CA GLU A 103 13.17 12.24 -14.92
C GLU A 103 13.79 10.83 -14.98
N VAL A 104 14.67 10.61 -15.96
CA VAL A 104 15.39 9.33 -16.18
C VAL A 104 16.84 9.60 -16.55
N ASP A 105 17.75 8.69 -16.20
CA ASP A 105 19.17 8.82 -16.51
C ASP A 105 19.43 8.70 -18.01
N ALA A 106 18.64 7.88 -18.72
CA ALA A 106 18.70 7.71 -20.17
C ALA A 106 17.32 7.40 -20.73
N LEU A 107 17.05 7.78 -21.99
CA LEU A 107 15.84 7.43 -22.71
C LEU A 107 15.97 6.01 -23.30
N GLY A 108 14.94 5.18 -23.10
CA GLY A 108 14.78 3.89 -23.78
C GLY A 108 14.23 4.05 -25.20
N GLU A 109 14.23 2.96 -25.98
CA GLU A 109 13.72 2.96 -27.36
C GLU A 109 12.22 3.26 -27.44
N ASP A 110 11.45 2.86 -26.43
CA ASP A 110 9.99 3.03 -26.37
C ASP A 110 9.56 4.27 -25.57
N ASP A 111 10.52 5.05 -25.05
CA ASP A 111 10.19 6.25 -24.28
C ASP A 111 9.70 7.38 -25.18
N ILE A 112 8.66 8.10 -24.73
CA ILE A 112 8.20 9.33 -25.38
C ILE A 112 8.94 10.51 -24.75
N PRO A 113 9.95 11.09 -25.44
CA PRO A 113 10.75 12.15 -24.88
C PRO A 113 9.96 13.44 -24.67
N VAL A 114 10.34 14.20 -23.64
CA VAL A 114 9.86 15.57 -23.43
C VAL A 114 10.82 16.54 -24.12
N TYR A 115 10.24 17.48 -24.86
CA TYR A 115 10.99 18.54 -25.54
C TYR A 115 10.69 19.92 -24.95
N ASN A 116 11.68 20.79 -24.99
CA ASN A 116 11.52 22.22 -24.72
C ASN A 116 10.76 22.89 -25.88
N GLU A 117 10.31 24.13 -25.67
CA GLU A 117 9.62 24.92 -26.70
C GLU A 117 10.46 25.17 -27.97
N ASP A 118 11.79 25.13 -27.85
CA ASP A 118 12.74 25.28 -28.97
C ASP A 118 13.02 23.97 -29.74
N GLY A 119 12.37 22.86 -29.33
CA GLY A 119 12.51 21.55 -29.95
C GLY A 119 13.75 20.74 -29.49
N THR A 120 14.48 21.22 -28.49
CA THR A 120 15.56 20.45 -27.88
C THR A 120 15.01 19.49 -26.81
N LEU A 121 15.72 18.36 -26.58
CA LEU A 121 15.35 17.43 -25.48
C LEU A 121 15.43 18.15 -24.15
N LYS A 122 14.37 17.99 -23.34
CA LYS A 122 14.34 18.53 -21.98
C LYS A 122 15.31 17.77 -21.09
N GLN A 123 16.20 18.49 -20.42
CA GLN A 123 17.16 17.95 -19.48
C GLN A 123 17.13 18.70 -18.16
N SER A 124 17.41 17.99 -17.06
CA SER A 124 17.62 18.59 -15.75
C SER A 124 18.99 19.26 -15.66
N SER A 125 19.23 20.02 -14.58
CA SER A 125 20.55 20.61 -14.28
C SER A 125 21.65 19.56 -14.09
N GLU A 126 21.28 18.31 -13.84
CA GLU A 126 22.17 17.16 -13.69
C GLU A 126 22.40 16.39 -15.00
N GLY A 127 21.80 16.85 -16.11
CA GLY A 127 21.92 16.23 -17.42
C GLY A 127 21.02 15.02 -17.65
N LYS A 128 20.07 14.75 -16.76
CA LYS A 128 19.08 13.69 -16.92
C LYS A 128 17.99 14.11 -17.90
N TYR A 129 17.38 13.15 -18.56
CA TYR A 129 16.33 13.38 -19.54
C TYR A 129 14.94 13.30 -18.90
N TYR A 130 13.92 13.81 -19.60
CA TYR A 130 12.52 13.65 -19.23
C TYR A 130 11.76 12.87 -20.29
N ARG A 131 10.90 11.95 -19.84
CA ARG A 131 9.94 11.22 -20.68
C ARG A 131 8.54 11.42 -20.19
N TYR A 132 7.56 11.32 -21.09
CA TYR A 132 6.17 11.21 -20.69
C TYR A 132 5.84 9.79 -20.25
N VAL A 133 5.14 9.68 -19.13
CA VAL A 133 4.60 8.41 -18.60
C VAL A 133 3.14 8.59 -18.27
N ASP A 134 2.33 7.58 -18.59
CA ASP A 134 0.93 7.54 -18.20
C ASP A 134 0.79 7.31 -16.71
N ALA A 135 -0.10 8.07 -16.07
CA ALA A 135 -0.51 7.80 -14.71
C ALA A 135 -1.07 6.38 -14.61
N GLN A 136 -0.79 5.73 -13.51
CA GLN A 136 -1.25 4.38 -13.23
C GLN A 136 -2.16 4.36 -12.01
N ALA A 137 -3.05 3.38 -11.98
CA ALA A 137 -3.92 3.11 -10.84
C ALA A 137 -3.92 1.61 -10.53
N ALA A 138 -4.30 1.28 -9.30
CA ALA A 138 -4.53 -0.09 -8.87
C ALA A 138 -5.73 -0.11 -7.92
N MET A 139 -6.45 -1.22 -7.89
CA MET A 139 -7.64 -1.38 -7.07
C MET A 139 -7.65 -2.75 -6.42
N VAL A 140 -8.09 -2.82 -5.17
CA VAL A 140 -8.25 -4.07 -4.43
C VAL A 140 -9.52 -4.00 -3.57
N THR A 141 -10.21 -5.13 -3.46
CA THR A 141 -11.31 -5.32 -2.52
C THR A 141 -11.00 -6.50 -1.62
N ILE A 142 -11.12 -6.28 -0.32
CA ILE A 142 -10.94 -7.28 0.73
C ILE A 142 -12.19 -7.28 1.62
N ASP A 143 -12.58 -8.45 2.11
CA ASP A 143 -13.64 -8.55 3.11
C ASP A 143 -13.09 -8.56 4.55
N TYR A 144 -14.00 -8.57 5.52
CA TYR A 144 -13.62 -8.57 6.94
C TYR A 144 -13.10 -9.91 7.47
N ASN A 145 -13.08 -10.96 6.63
CA ASN A 145 -12.43 -12.23 6.95
C ASN A 145 -11.00 -12.28 6.41
N GLY A 146 -10.52 -11.19 5.81
CA GLY A 146 -9.21 -11.13 5.20
C GLY A 146 -9.15 -11.72 3.79
N GLU A 147 -10.29 -12.13 3.22
CA GLU A 147 -10.36 -12.67 1.88
C GLU A 147 -10.24 -11.56 0.83
N VAL A 148 -9.22 -11.61 -0.01
CA VAL A 148 -9.12 -10.72 -1.17
C VAL A 148 -10.13 -11.18 -2.21
N LYS A 149 -11.15 -10.35 -2.47
CA LYS A 149 -12.25 -10.71 -3.38
C LYS A 149 -11.97 -10.33 -4.83
N ALA A 150 -11.28 -9.23 -5.06
CA ALA A 150 -10.90 -8.76 -6.37
C ALA A 150 -9.66 -7.87 -6.31
N LEU A 151 -8.84 -7.90 -7.34
CA LEU A 151 -7.73 -6.96 -7.48
C LEU A 151 -7.32 -6.74 -8.95
N VAL A 152 -6.95 -5.50 -9.26
CA VAL A 152 -6.36 -5.11 -10.55
C VAL A 152 -5.15 -4.23 -10.28
N GLY A 153 -3.97 -4.66 -10.72
CA GLY A 153 -2.67 -4.07 -10.41
C GLY A 153 -2.19 -3.00 -11.38
N GLY A 154 -3.02 -2.58 -12.33
CA GLY A 154 -2.63 -1.56 -13.30
C GLY A 154 -3.83 -1.00 -14.04
N LEU A 155 -3.67 0.19 -14.63
CA LEU A 155 -4.64 0.82 -15.50
C LEU A 155 -4.40 0.39 -16.95
N GLY A 156 -5.48 0.10 -17.67
CA GLY A 156 -5.46 -0.42 -19.04
C GLY A 156 -5.29 -1.94 -19.09
N GLU A 157 -5.48 -2.49 -20.29
CA GLU A 157 -5.47 -3.94 -20.52
C GLU A 157 -4.11 -4.54 -20.18
N LYS A 158 -4.16 -5.66 -19.45
CA LYS A 158 -2.96 -6.41 -19.05
C LYS A 158 -2.41 -7.19 -20.26
N THR A 159 -1.13 -7.04 -20.56
CA THR A 159 -0.49 -7.56 -21.79
C THR A 159 0.44 -8.76 -21.57
N GLY A 160 0.70 -9.15 -20.32
CA GLY A 160 1.59 -10.28 -20.02
C GLY A 160 1.32 -10.90 -18.65
N ASN A 161 1.80 -12.14 -18.46
CA ASN A 161 1.68 -12.86 -17.21
C ASN A 161 2.77 -12.45 -16.21
N LEU A 162 2.47 -12.53 -14.92
CA LEU A 162 3.36 -12.25 -13.80
C LEU A 162 4.01 -10.85 -13.86
N THR A 163 3.31 -9.90 -14.52
CA THR A 163 3.74 -8.51 -14.60
C THR A 163 3.64 -7.83 -13.25
N TYR A 164 4.25 -6.64 -13.14
CA TYR A 164 4.25 -5.85 -11.91
C TYR A 164 2.83 -5.53 -11.45
N ASN A 165 2.50 -5.98 -10.25
CA ASN A 165 1.20 -5.81 -9.63
C ASN A 165 1.26 -4.72 -8.56
N ARG A 166 0.75 -3.53 -8.87
CA ARG A 166 0.79 -2.39 -7.94
C ARG A 166 -0.01 -2.59 -6.67
N VAL A 167 -0.94 -3.55 -6.65
CA VAL A 167 -1.70 -3.89 -5.43
C VAL A 167 -0.80 -4.51 -4.37
N THR A 168 0.11 -5.40 -4.79
CA THR A 168 0.95 -6.19 -3.88
C THR A 168 2.41 -5.74 -3.83
N GLU A 169 2.88 -5.06 -4.88
CA GLU A 169 4.29 -4.69 -5.07
C GLU A 169 4.50 -3.17 -5.12
N GLY A 170 3.42 -2.40 -5.27
CA GLY A 170 3.47 -0.95 -5.43
C GLY A 170 3.43 -0.21 -4.10
N TYR A 171 4.60 0.03 -3.51
CA TYR A 171 4.72 0.81 -2.28
C TYR A 171 4.81 2.30 -2.57
N ARG A 172 3.98 3.09 -1.89
CA ARG A 172 3.95 4.55 -1.98
C ARG A 172 3.55 5.16 -0.64
N PRO A 173 4.03 6.37 -0.31
CA PRO A 173 3.49 7.14 0.80
C PRO A 173 1.98 7.28 0.67
N ASN A 174 1.23 6.82 1.68
CA ASN A 174 -0.22 6.77 1.63
C ASN A 174 -0.91 8.07 2.06
N GLY A 175 -0.13 9.07 2.47
CA GLY A 175 -0.66 10.38 2.86
C GLY A 175 -1.67 10.31 3.98
N SER A 176 -2.66 11.18 3.91
CA SER A 176 -3.67 11.37 4.96
C SER A 176 -4.52 10.15 5.29
N SER A 177 -4.50 9.08 4.48
CA SER A 177 -5.16 7.82 4.83
C SER A 177 -4.49 7.11 6.03
N MET A 178 -3.30 7.55 6.45
CA MET A 178 -2.67 7.07 7.69
C MET A 178 -3.33 7.60 8.96
N LYS A 179 -3.91 8.81 8.92
CA LYS A 179 -4.46 9.50 10.10
C LYS A 179 -5.46 8.67 10.91
N PRO A 180 -6.50 8.06 10.30
CA PRO A 180 -7.45 7.23 11.05
C PRO A 180 -6.78 6.04 11.72
N LEU A 181 -5.84 5.37 11.03
CA LEU A 181 -5.25 4.09 11.45
C LEU A 181 -4.41 4.22 12.72
N THR A 182 -3.56 5.22 12.80
CA THR A 182 -2.55 5.30 13.87
C THR A 182 -2.87 6.37 14.90
N ALA A 183 -3.13 7.60 14.47
CA ALA A 183 -3.35 8.69 15.41
C ALA A 183 -4.74 8.62 16.05
N TYR A 184 -5.81 8.63 15.24
CA TYR A 184 -7.16 8.74 15.78
C TYR A 184 -7.62 7.44 16.43
N ALA A 185 -7.44 6.28 15.78
CA ALA A 185 -7.85 4.99 16.34
C ALA A 185 -7.21 4.74 17.72
N LEU A 186 -5.90 4.90 17.82
CA LEU A 186 -5.20 4.68 19.08
C LEU A 186 -5.52 5.73 20.14
N ALA A 187 -5.67 7.00 19.77
CA ALA A 187 -6.03 8.04 20.72
C ALA A 187 -7.45 7.84 21.30
N ILE A 188 -8.39 7.32 20.49
CA ILE A 188 -9.72 6.94 20.95
C ILE A 188 -9.65 5.69 21.81
N GLN A 189 -8.91 4.66 21.37
CA GLN A 189 -8.65 3.43 22.12
C GLN A 189 -8.12 3.69 23.54
N ASP A 190 -7.21 4.65 23.65
CA ASP A 190 -6.59 5.02 24.94
C ASP A 190 -7.46 5.97 25.78
N GLY A 191 -8.63 6.38 25.27
CA GLY A 191 -9.45 7.38 25.92
C GLY A 191 -8.79 8.77 26.00
N ALA A 192 -7.71 8.99 25.23
CA ALA A 192 -6.99 10.26 25.20
C ALA A 192 -7.77 11.36 24.46
N ILE A 193 -8.65 10.95 23.55
CA ILE A 193 -9.60 11.83 22.86
C ILE A 193 -10.96 11.18 22.72
N HIS A 194 -11.95 12.00 22.39
CA HIS A 194 -13.25 11.56 21.87
C HIS A 194 -13.64 12.41 20.65
N TYR A 195 -14.56 11.93 19.81
CA TYR A 195 -14.89 12.53 18.51
C TYR A 195 -15.28 14.01 18.57
N SER A 196 -15.88 14.47 19.65
CA SER A 196 -16.30 15.87 19.86
C SER A 196 -15.30 16.72 20.69
N MET A 197 -14.08 16.22 20.93
CA MET A 197 -13.06 16.99 21.62
C MET A 197 -12.55 18.12 20.72
N PRO A 198 -12.51 19.38 21.22
CA PRO A 198 -11.96 20.49 20.46
C PRO A 198 -10.44 20.51 20.51
N PHE A 199 -9.82 20.82 19.36
CA PHE A 199 -8.40 21.09 19.21
C PHE A 199 -8.21 22.45 18.55
N MET A 200 -7.17 23.18 18.96
CA MET A 200 -6.78 24.40 18.25
C MET A 200 -6.10 24.03 16.93
N ASP A 201 -6.55 24.62 15.82
CA ASP A 201 -5.91 24.47 14.51
C ASP A 201 -4.68 25.37 14.45
N ILE A 202 -3.61 24.93 15.09
CA ILE A 202 -2.29 25.59 15.16
C ILE A 202 -1.19 24.61 14.81
N PRO A 203 -0.03 25.07 14.29
CA PRO A 203 1.12 24.20 14.06
C PRO A 203 1.55 23.46 15.32
N PHE A 204 2.08 22.24 15.17
CA PHE A 204 2.69 21.49 16.26
C PHE A 204 4.02 22.12 16.68
N TYR A 205 4.80 22.61 15.69
CA TYR A 205 5.97 23.44 15.90
C TYR A 205 5.74 24.80 15.22
N SER A 206 5.67 25.87 15.99
CA SER A 206 5.60 27.22 15.44
C SER A 206 7.00 27.81 15.22
N GLN A 207 7.08 28.84 14.40
CA GLN A 207 8.34 29.56 14.21
C GLN A 207 8.85 30.23 15.50
N GLU A 208 7.97 30.49 16.44
CA GLU A 208 8.30 31.11 17.74
C GLU A 208 8.82 30.06 18.74
N ASP A 209 8.35 28.79 18.68
CA ASP A 209 8.75 27.70 19.56
C ASP A 209 10.17 27.18 19.30
N LYS A 210 10.78 27.59 18.20
CA LYS A 210 12.16 27.22 17.81
C LYS A 210 13.23 27.64 18.81
N LYS A 211 12.92 28.57 19.65
CA LYS A 211 13.84 29.00 20.72
C LYS A 211 14.03 27.92 21.79
N VAL A 212 13.19 26.89 21.79
CA VAL A 212 13.30 25.74 22.70
C VAL A 212 13.93 24.59 21.94
N LEU A 213 15.15 24.24 22.30
CA LEU A 213 15.87 23.11 21.72
C LEU A 213 15.10 21.81 21.97
N ASN A 214 14.56 21.21 20.93
CA ASN A 214 13.99 19.87 21.03
C ASN A 214 15.14 18.86 21.05
N VAL A 215 15.34 18.19 22.20
CA VAL A 215 16.43 17.21 22.43
C VAL A 215 16.36 16.06 21.41
N ASP A 216 15.15 15.56 21.11
CA ASP A 216 14.96 14.46 20.20
C ASP A 216 15.28 14.84 18.74
N TYR A 217 14.93 16.08 18.34
CA TYR A 217 15.30 16.62 17.04
C TYR A 217 16.81 16.73 16.88
N CYS A 218 17.48 17.32 17.87
CA CYS A 218 18.94 17.46 17.84
C CYS A 218 19.64 16.10 17.78
N ASN A 219 19.16 15.12 18.55
CA ASN A 219 19.72 13.77 18.55
C ASN A 219 19.59 13.09 17.19
N ARG A 220 18.42 13.20 16.54
CA ARG A 220 18.19 12.63 15.18
C ARG A 220 19.05 13.29 14.12
N MET A 221 19.20 14.61 14.19
CA MET A 221 20.02 15.36 13.22
C MET A 221 21.51 15.31 13.51
N GLY A 222 21.93 14.68 14.62
CA GLY A 222 23.31 14.66 15.04
C GLY A 222 23.84 16.04 15.45
N TYR A 223 22.96 16.94 15.87
CA TYR A 223 23.33 18.29 16.30
C TYR A 223 23.71 18.31 17.80
N PRO A 224 24.67 19.13 18.17
CA PRO A 224 24.95 19.35 19.58
C PRO A 224 23.75 20.04 20.25
N LEU A 225 23.47 19.70 21.51
CA LEU A 225 22.44 20.34 22.33
C LEU A 225 22.87 21.78 22.72
N ASN A 226 23.14 22.60 21.71
CA ASN A 226 23.59 23.98 21.85
C ASN A 226 22.85 24.87 20.86
N ILE A 227 21.94 25.69 21.35
CA ILE A 227 21.15 26.59 20.52
C ILE A 227 22.01 27.60 19.72
N ASN A 228 23.22 27.88 20.17
CA ASN A 228 24.12 28.80 19.51
C ASN A 228 25.02 28.11 18.44
N ASP A 229 24.89 26.78 18.23
CA ASP A 229 25.60 26.11 17.15
C ASP A 229 25.10 26.67 15.79
N PRO A 230 26.04 27.06 14.89
CA PRO A 230 25.67 27.64 13.61
C PRO A 230 24.73 26.78 12.75
N ARG A 231 24.84 25.43 12.84
CA ARG A 231 23.99 24.48 12.12
C ARG A 231 22.56 24.52 12.67
N VAL A 232 22.43 24.53 14.02
CA VAL A 232 21.18 24.66 14.72
C VAL A 232 20.51 25.99 14.38
N GLN A 233 21.29 27.09 14.38
CA GLN A 233 20.77 28.41 14.03
C GLN A 233 20.36 28.51 12.55
N ALA A 234 21.10 27.90 11.63
CA ALA A 234 20.73 27.85 10.22
C ALA A 234 19.39 27.15 10.02
N ASP A 235 19.22 25.98 10.64
CA ASP A 235 17.95 25.24 10.61
C ASP A 235 16.80 26.01 11.28
N ILE A 236 17.06 26.60 12.43
CA ILE A 236 16.09 27.47 13.09
C ILE A 236 15.64 28.59 12.14
N ASN A 237 16.52 29.22 11.41
CA ASN A 237 16.19 30.32 10.51
C ASN A 237 15.51 29.87 9.21
N ALA A 238 15.83 28.66 8.72
CA ALA A 238 15.22 28.07 7.53
C ALA A 238 13.86 27.40 7.80
N PHE A 239 13.56 27.11 9.03
CA PHE A 239 12.40 26.30 9.38
C PHE A 239 11.09 27.07 9.18
N LYS A 240 10.12 26.44 8.58
CA LYS A 240 8.74 26.88 8.50
C LYS A 240 7.92 26.20 9.61
N SER A 241 6.85 26.85 10.07
CA SER A 241 5.91 26.18 11.00
C SER A 241 5.42 24.85 10.43
N TRP A 242 5.34 23.81 11.29
CA TRP A 242 4.99 22.45 10.88
C TRP A 242 3.91 21.85 11.81
N PRO A 243 3.00 21.02 11.27
CA PRO A 243 2.75 20.83 9.85
C PRO A 243 1.96 21.99 9.24
N ALA A 244 1.97 22.09 7.91
CA ALA A 244 1.03 22.92 7.17
C ALA A 244 -0.23 22.12 6.87
N ASN A 245 -1.40 22.77 6.83
CA ASN A 245 -2.61 22.20 6.26
C ASN A 245 -2.62 22.38 4.74
N VAL A 246 -3.43 21.57 4.02
CA VAL A 246 -3.70 21.80 2.59
C VAL A 246 -4.45 23.11 2.39
N ASP A 247 -5.38 23.41 3.29
CA ASP A 247 -6.03 24.70 3.42
C ASP A 247 -5.26 25.62 4.41
N SER A 248 -5.87 26.71 4.83
CA SER A 248 -5.26 27.61 5.80
C SER A 248 -5.31 27.04 7.24
N ILE A 249 -4.36 27.47 8.06
CA ILE A 249 -4.42 27.31 9.51
C ILE A 249 -5.33 28.41 10.05
N THR A 250 -6.37 28.02 10.78
CA THR A 250 -7.42 28.95 11.20
C THR A 250 -7.16 29.63 12.54
N ASN A 251 -6.29 29.07 13.37
CA ASN A 251 -6.07 29.44 14.77
C ASN A 251 -7.37 29.43 15.62
N LEU A 252 -8.35 28.62 15.21
CA LEU A 252 -9.63 28.44 15.89
C LEU A 252 -9.79 27.00 16.37
N PRO A 253 -10.65 26.76 17.38
CA PRO A 253 -10.95 25.41 17.82
C PRO A 253 -11.80 24.68 16.76
N ILE A 254 -11.44 23.42 16.48
CA ILE A 254 -12.14 22.51 15.57
C ILE A 254 -12.32 21.18 16.30
N LEU A 255 -13.49 20.55 16.16
CA LEU A 255 -13.75 19.24 16.77
C LEU A 255 -12.92 18.16 16.09
N ALA A 256 -12.52 17.12 16.82
CA ALA A 256 -11.70 16.03 16.32
C ALA A 256 -12.31 15.37 15.06
N CYS A 257 -13.61 15.11 15.05
CA CYS A 257 -14.33 14.55 13.90
C CYS A 257 -14.30 15.49 12.68
N ASP A 258 -14.52 16.79 12.87
CA ASP A 258 -14.47 17.78 11.80
C ASP A 258 -13.03 17.96 11.27
N ALA A 259 -12.05 17.88 12.15
CA ALA A 259 -10.64 17.95 11.79
C ALA A 259 -10.22 16.75 10.93
N LEU A 260 -10.69 15.54 11.29
CA LEU A 260 -10.44 14.33 10.50
C LEU A 260 -11.13 14.43 9.14
N SER A 261 -12.42 14.81 9.09
CA SER A 261 -13.18 14.94 7.83
C SER A 261 -12.58 15.98 6.88
N LYS A 262 -11.98 17.04 7.40
CA LYS A 262 -11.26 18.09 6.64
C LYS A 262 -9.77 17.76 6.44
N SER A 263 -9.35 16.60 6.92
CA SER A 263 -7.95 16.16 6.82
C SER A 263 -6.92 17.16 7.37
N LYS A 264 -7.23 17.84 8.49
CA LYS A 264 -6.33 18.81 9.11
C LYS A 264 -5.05 18.15 9.62
N ASN A 265 -3.92 18.51 9.04
CA ASN A 265 -2.61 17.98 9.42
C ASN A 265 -2.19 18.41 10.82
N THR A 266 -2.40 19.67 11.14
CA THR A 266 -2.09 20.26 12.46
C THR A 266 -2.72 19.47 13.59
N ILE A 267 -4.03 19.25 13.49
CA ILE A 267 -4.79 18.56 14.55
C ILE A 267 -4.45 17.07 14.58
N ALA A 268 -4.24 16.44 13.41
CA ALA A 268 -3.83 15.03 13.37
C ALA A 268 -2.51 14.79 14.13
N VAL A 269 -1.53 15.68 13.98
CA VAL A 269 -0.26 15.59 14.72
C VAL A 269 -0.48 15.84 16.23
N TRP A 270 -1.33 16.78 16.62
CA TRP A 270 -1.70 16.98 18.03
C TRP A 270 -2.41 15.75 18.62
N VAL A 271 -3.25 15.06 17.85
CA VAL A 271 -3.86 13.79 18.25
C VAL A 271 -2.78 12.72 18.39
N GLY A 272 -1.94 12.54 17.38
CA GLY A 272 -0.86 11.55 17.41
C GLY A 272 0.15 11.77 18.55
N SER A 273 0.38 13.04 18.96
CA SER A 273 1.26 13.34 20.08
C SER A 273 0.73 12.84 21.42
N ARG A 274 -0.57 12.60 21.55
CA ARG A 274 -1.17 11.99 22.75
C ARG A 274 -0.96 10.49 22.81
N VAL A 275 -0.74 9.85 21.66
CA VAL A 275 -0.42 8.42 21.53
C VAL A 275 1.08 8.18 21.68
N GLY A 276 1.88 8.98 21.00
CA GLY A 276 3.33 8.85 20.92
C GLY A 276 3.80 7.96 19.76
N VAL A 277 4.97 8.32 19.22
CA VAL A 277 5.51 7.70 18.00
C VAL A 277 5.81 6.21 18.16
N ASN A 278 6.36 5.78 19.31
CA ASN A 278 6.69 4.38 19.53
C ASN A 278 5.44 3.48 19.46
N ARG A 279 4.36 3.87 20.15
CA ARG A 279 3.10 3.10 20.14
C ARG A 279 2.46 3.07 18.75
N MET A 280 2.47 4.20 18.03
CA MET A 280 1.96 4.25 16.66
C MET A 280 2.78 3.37 15.72
N PHE A 281 4.12 3.38 15.86
CA PHE A 281 5.00 2.54 15.07
C PHE A 281 4.77 1.05 15.35
N ASP A 282 4.77 0.64 16.61
CA ASP A 282 4.54 -0.75 17.00
C ASP A 282 3.18 -1.26 16.51
N PHE A 283 2.16 -0.44 16.63
CA PHE A 283 0.83 -0.77 16.11
C PHE A 283 0.82 -0.93 14.58
N ALA A 284 1.36 0.02 13.86
CA ALA A 284 1.40 0.01 12.40
C ALA A 284 2.24 -1.17 11.87
N HIS A 285 3.43 -1.38 12.43
CA HIS A 285 4.35 -2.41 11.97
C HIS A 285 3.95 -3.82 12.43
N THR A 286 3.61 -3.98 13.72
CA THR A 286 3.40 -5.30 14.33
C THR A 286 1.94 -5.77 14.25
N THR A 287 0.98 -4.86 14.47
CA THR A 287 -0.45 -5.23 14.49
C THR A 287 -1.09 -5.13 13.12
N LEU A 288 -0.79 -4.08 12.35
CA LEU A 288 -1.33 -3.87 11.00
C LEU A 288 -0.45 -4.45 9.90
N HIS A 289 0.72 -5.00 10.25
CA HIS A 289 1.68 -5.62 9.33
C HIS A 289 2.09 -4.74 8.14
N LEU A 290 2.28 -3.43 8.37
CA LEU A 290 2.79 -2.52 7.34
C LEU A 290 4.30 -2.77 7.16
N SER A 291 4.64 -3.59 6.17
CA SER A 291 5.92 -4.30 6.07
C SER A 291 7.13 -3.41 5.79
N GLN A 292 6.92 -2.26 5.13
CA GLN A 292 8.02 -1.39 4.69
C GLN A 292 8.34 -0.25 5.67
N LEU A 293 7.70 -0.22 6.85
CA LEU A 293 8.04 0.76 7.87
C LEU A 293 9.38 0.42 8.51
N SER A 294 10.26 1.42 8.60
CA SER A 294 11.57 1.32 9.24
C SER A 294 11.63 2.19 10.49
N ALA A 295 12.10 1.63 11.61
CA ALA A 295 12.31 2.39 12.83
C ALA A 295 13.37 3.50 12.68
N GLU A 296 14.29 3.35 11.73
CA GLU A 296 15.35 4.34 11.47
C GLU A 296 14.83 5.58 10.77
N THR A 297 13.83 5.44 9.88
CA THR A 297 13.37 6.52 9.01
C THR A 297 11.93 6.94 9.25
N ASP A 298 11.07 6.04 9.74
CA ASP A 298 9.64 6.26 9.78
C ASP A 298 9.07 6.42 11.20
N MET A 299 9.90 6.37 12.25
CA MET A 299 9.48 6.57 13.63
C MET A 299 9.34 8.07 13.96
N ASP A 300 8.44 8.74 13.26
CA ASP A 300 8.12 10.17 13.45
C ASP A 300 6.64 10.45 13.11
N TYR A 301 6.16 11.62 13.50
CA TYR A 301 4.78 12.05 13.21
C TYR A 301 4.51 12.21 11.71
N GLY A 302 5.48 12.60 10.91
CA GLY A 302 5.35 12.69 9.46
C GLY A 302 4.91 11.37 8.85
N PRO A 303 5.72 10.31 8.91
CA PRO A 303 5.37 8.98 8.41
C PRO A 303 4.14 8.36 9.09
N LEU A 304 4.07 8.41 10.42
CA LEU A 304 3.06 7.65 11.18
C LEU A 304 1.70 8.34 11.27
N VAL A 305 1.61 9.65 11.10
CA VAL A 305 0.35 10.40 11.16
C VAL A 305 -0.05 10.93 9.79
N LEU A 306 0.90 11.54 9.08
CA LEU A 306 0.63 12.21 7.80
C LEU A 306 0.89 11.33 6.58
N GLY A 307 1.40 10.11 6.79
CA GLY A 307 1.59 9.13 5.74
C GLY A 307 2.73 9.46 4.77
N SER A 308 3.78 10.14 5.25
CA SER A 308 4.99 10.46 4.47
C SER A 308 6.12 9.43 4.71
N GLN A 309 5.80 8.14 4.63
CA GLN A 309 6.76 7.06 4.82
C GLN A 309 7.85 7.09 3.76
N THR A 310 9.03 6.59 4.10
CA THR A 310 10.20 6.58 3.22
C THR A 310 9.99 5.71 1.97
N ILE A 311 9.48 4.50 2.15
CA ILE A 311 9.15 3.58 1.05
C ILE A 311 7.65 3.65 0.74
N GLY A 312 6.83 3.60 1.76
CA GLY A 312 5.37 3.65 1.66
C GLY A 312 4.68 2.34 2.00
N ILE A 313 3.41 2.25 1.62
CA ILE A 313 2.50 1.14 1.95
C ILE A 313 1.87 0.67 0.65
N SER A 314 1.70 -0.65 0.47
CA SER A 314 0.98 -1.20 -0.68
C SER A 314 -0.54 -1.02 -0.53
N PRO A 315 -1.30 -0.94 -1.63
CA PRO A 315 -2.75 -0.89 -1.58
C PRO A 315 -3.37 -2.07 -0.81
N LEU A 316 -2.79 -3.27 -0.91
CA LEU A 316 -3.26 -4.45 -0.18
C LEU A 316 -3.06 -4.27 1.33
N GLU A 317 -1.88 -3.85 1.77
CA GLU A 317 -1.61 -3.60 3.19
C GLU A 317 -2.54 -2.50 3.75
N LEU A 318 -2.74 -1.42 2.98
CA LEU A 318 -3.61 -0.33 3.41
C LEU A 318 -5.07 -0.79 3.53
N ALA A 319 -5.61 -1.49 2.52
CA ALA A 319 -6.96 -2.03 2.56
C ALA A 319 -7.14 -3.03 3.73
N SER A 320 -6.13 -3.88 3.96
CA SER A 320 -6.13 -4.83 5.08
C SER A 320 -6.12 -4.12 6.43
N ALA A 321 -5.35 -3.04 6.58
CA ALA A 321 -5.32 -2.26 7.82
C ALA A 321 -6.68 -1.64 8.16
N TYR A 322 -7.45 -1.22 7.16
CA TYR A 322 -8.77 -0.62 7.37
C TYR A 322 -9.86 -1.59 7.85
N GLN A 323 -9.62 -2.92 7.85
CA GLN A 323 -10.52 -3.91 8.46
C GLN A 323 -10.81 -3.61 9.94
N ILE A 324 -9.87 -3.01 10.66
CA ILE A 324 -10.00 -2.70 12.10
C ILE A 324 -11.21 -1.83 12.43
N PHE A 325 -11.74 -1.07 11.46
CA PHE A 325 -12.90 -0.21 11.68
C PHE A 325 -14.26 -0.94 11.59
N ASN A 326 -14.27 -2.25 11.37
CA ASN A 326 -15.51 -3.03 11.44
C ASN A 326 -15.82 -3.48 12.89
N SER A 327 -14.91 -4.25 13.48
CA SER A 327 -15.11 -4.84 14.83
C SER A 327 -13.84 -4.76 15.69
N GLY A 328 -12.88 -3.94 15.29
CA GLY A 328 -11.58 -3.85 15.94
C GLY A 328 -10.61 -4.96 15.54
N THR A 329 -11.00 -5.86 14.63
CA THR A 329 -10.18 -7.00 14.24
C THR A 329 -9.38 -6.74 12.96
N TYR A 330 -8.14 -7.20 12.94
CA TYR A 330 -7.32 -7.34 11.76
C TYR A 330 -7.21 -8.84 11.43
N VAL A 331 -7.48 -9.19 10.18
CA VAL A 331 -7.31 -10.56 9.66
C VAL A 331 -6.27 -10.56 8.56
N THR A 332 -5.32 -11.48 8.62
CA THR A 332 -4.26 -11.60 7.61
C THR A 332 -4.85 -11.77 6.21
N PRO A 333 -4.51 -10.90 5.24
CA PRO A 333 -5.04 -10.99 3.89
C PRO A 333 -4.59 -12.27 3.20
N HIS A 334 -5.52 -12.93 2.49
CA HIS A 334 -5.22 -14.14 1.76
C HIS A 334 -6.01 -14.22 0.44
N LEU A 335 -5.41 -14.88 -0.55
CA LEU A 335 -5.90 -14.98 -1.91
C LEU A 335 -6.55 -16.35 -2.20
N TYR A 336 -6.29 -17.34 -1.35
CA TYR A 336 -6.84 -18.68 -1.45
C TYR A 336 -6.85 -19.35 -0.07
N THR A 337 -7.67 -20.39 0.07
CA THR A 337 -7.86 -21.10 1.35
C THR A 337 -7.16 -22.47 1.38
N ALA A 338 -7.02 -23.13 0.24
CA ALA A 338 -6.38 -24.45 0.16
C ALA A 338 -5.80 -24.74 -1.21
N ILE A 339 -4.79 -25.62 -1.23
CA ILE A 339 -4.31 -26.30 -2.43
C ILE A 339 -4.50 -27.81 -2.19
N THR A 340 -5.12 -28.52 -3.14
CA THR A 340 -5.36 -29.96 -3.04
C THR A 340 -4.79 -30.70 -4.24
N TYR A 341 -4.50 -31.97 -4.07
CA TYR A 341 -4.26 -32.89 -5.17
C TYR A 341 -5.55 -33.20 -5.95
N ALA A 342 -5.42 -33.80 -7.13
CA ALA A 342 -6.55 -34.17 -7.98
C ALA A 342 -7.53 -35.13 -7.29
N ASN A 343 -7.04 -36.00 -6.38
CA ASN A 343 -7.82 -36.93 -5.58
C ASN A 343 -8.57 -36.30 -4.40
N GLY A 344 -8.35 -35.00 -4.13
CA GLY A 344 -8.98 -34.25 -3.07
C GLY A 344 -8.17 -34.18 -1.75
N ASP A 345 -7.03 -34.86 -1.66
CA ASP A 345 -6.16 -34.77 -0.49
C ASP A 345 -5.60 -33.33 -0.41
N VAL A 346 -5.59 -32.79 0.80
CA VAL A 346 -5.06 -31.43 1.04
C VAL A 346 -3.54 -31.46 0.95
N TYR A 347 -2.97 -30.60 0.12
CA TYR A 347 -1.54 -30.38 0.01
C TYR A 347 -1.11 -29.19 0.88
N ILE A 348 -1.81 -28.06 0.77
CA ILE A 348 -1.61 -26.89 1.63
C ILE A 348 -2.96 -26.43 2.17
N ASP A 349 -3.08 -26.33 3.49
CA ASP A 349 -4.23 -25.72 4.17
C ASP A 349 -3.82 -24.34 4.67
N LYS A 350 -4.28 -23.30 3.95
CA LYS A 350 -3.98 -21.91 4.26
C LYS A 350 -4.76 -21.39 5.45
N THR A 351 -5.87 -22.05 5.81
CA THR A 351 -6.72 -21.61 6.92
C THR A 351 -6.01 -21.64 8.26
N SER A 352 -4.99 -22.49 8.43
CA SER A 352 -4.13 -22.53 9.62
C SER A 352 -3.19 -21.31 9.74
N ASP A 353 -2.89 -20.64 8.64
CA ASP A 353 -2.01 -19.47 8.59
C ASP A 353 -2.76 -18.16 8.80
N ILE A 354 -4.11 -18.19 8.72
CA ILE A 354 -4.94 -17.01 8.87
C ILE A 354 -4.93 -16.57 10.34
N THR A 355 -4.33 -15.43 10.61
CA THR A 355 -4.28 -14.86 11.94
C THR A 355 -5.37 -13.80 12.11
N VAL A 356 -6.12 -13.92 13.19
CA VAL A 356 -7.11 -12.92 13.63
C VAL A 356 -6.57 -12.21 14.87
N THR A 357 -6.33 -10.91 14.73
CA THR A 357 -5.78 -10.08 15.81
C THR A 357 -6.81 -9.04 16.24
N GLN A 358 -7.11 -8.98 17.54
CA GLN A 358 -7.87 -7.86 18.11
C GLN A 358 -6.96 -6.65 18.19
N ALA A 359 -7.10 -5.76 17.23
CA ALA A 359 -6.29 -4.54 17.08
C ALA A 359 -6.81 -3.39 17.93
N LEU A 360 -8.15 -3.23 17.99
CA LEU A 360 -8.86 -2.20 18.74
C LEU A 360 -10.00 -2.83 19.52
N ASP A 361 -10.43 -2.21 20.62
CA ASP A 361 -11.70 -2.53 21.26
C ASP A 361 -12.85 -2.17 20.32
N GLU A 362 -13.96 -2.91 20.38
CA GLU A 362 -15.12 -2.69 19.50
C GLU A 362 -15.64 -1.24 19.59
N GLY A 363 -15.65 -0.65 20.79
CA GLY A 363 -16.07 0.73 21.00
C GLY A 363 -15.13 1.79 20.42
N ALA A 364 -13.85 1.45 20.17
CA ALA A 364 -12.91 2.33 19.52
C ALA A 364 -12.91 2.18 17.99
N ALA A 365 -13.38 1.02 17.51
CA ALA A 365 -13.48 0.71 16.08
C ALA A 365 -14.72 1.34 15.41
N MET A 366 -15.80 1.54 16.17
CA MET A 366 -17.06 2.17 15.73
C MET A 366 -17.03 3.70 15.90
#